data_27d8627ef8601e4e52f80be54e038693
#
_entry.id   27d8627ef8601e4e52f80be54e038693
#
_cell.length_a   1.000
_cell.length_b   1.000
_cell.length_c   1.000
_cell.angle_alpha   90.00
_cell.angle_beta   90.00
_cell.angle_gamma   90.00
#
_symmetry.space_group_name_H-M   'P 1'
#
loop_
_entity.id
_entity.type
_entity.pdbx_description
1 polymer ?
#
loop_
_entity_poly.entity_id
_entity_poly.type
_entity_poly.pdbx_seq_one_letter_code
_entity_poly.pdbx_strand_id
1 'polypeptide(L)'
;LIVSITVFTIEKYNASESMGGLAAGIFIIGMLFGRLFAGRIIDNMQPKNVLLGGILFSIVTVAFYFAIHSLIILMIVRLLHGVAFGLSSTATGTMSSRIIPENRKGEGIGYYALSVTVASAIGPFASIIINQNLGFQGNFLLCLIVIILAFVVVLSIKKLAISTISTESPRPSGIQAYVQKEALPIAMVAALVGIAYSSVLSFMTVFTAKIDLAAASSFFFIVYAVSTFVTRPITGKIFDQYGENKIMYPVLVSFIIGLITLGMTNGSIVLFISAIFIGIGYGTVIPSAQAIAIQQSPKEKIGLATSTFYMFADLGAGIGPFILGFIIPFIGYRYLYIVMGLLVIVSLCVYYFVHGKKASQQQYNT
;
A
#
# COMPACT_ATOMS: atom_id res chain seq x y z
N LEU A 1 14.40 0.14 4.97
CA LEU A 1 15.09 -0.96 4.25
C LEU A 1 14.86 -0.96 2.73
N ILE A 2 13.67 -0.64 2.21
CA ILE A 2 13.44 -0.67 0.75
C ILE A 2 14.37 0.30 0.01
N VAL A 3 14.56 1.50 0.51
CA VAL A 3 15.44 2.51 -0.10
C VAL A 3 16.92 2.14 0.02
N SER A 4 17.34 1.64 1.17
CA SER A 4 18.76 1.37 1.47
C SER A 4 19.28 0.07 0.84
N ILE A 5 18.39 -0.91 0.55
CA ILE A 5 18.83 -2.24 0.15
C ILE A 5 19.43 -2.27 -1.26
N THR A 6 18.93 -1.42 -2.16
CA THR A 6 19.48 -1.28 -3.51
C THR A 6 20.93 -0.81 -3.44
N VAL A 7 21.17 0.27 -2.69
CA VAL A 7 22.52 0.84 -2.50
C VAL A 7 23.42 -0.17 -1.78
N PHE A 8 22.94 -0.81 -0.71
CA PHE A 8 23.66 -1.87 -0.02
C PHE A 8 24.09 -3.02 -0.96
N THR A 9 23.20 -3.43 -1.86
CA THR A 9 23.48 -4.52 -2.80
C THR A 9 24.60 -4.12 -3.78
N ILE A 10 24.53 -2.92 -4.32
CA ILE A 10 25.54 -2.41 -5.26
C ILE A 10 26.89 -2.25 -4.57
N GLU A 11 26.94 -1.59 -3.42
CA GLU A 11 28.18 -1.27 -2.71
C GLU A 11 28.87 -2.52 -2.12
N LYS A 12 28.08 -3.39 -1.45
CA LYS A 12 28.66 -4.55 -0.74
C LYS A 12 29.06 -5.69 -1.66
N TYR A 13 28.34 -5.91 -2.76
CA TYR A 13 28.56 -7.06 -3.65
C TYR A 13 29.09 -6.67 -5.02
N ASN A 14 29.43 -5.40 -5.28
CA ASN A 14 29.76 -4.86 -6.61
C ASN A 14 28.75 -5.32 -7.68
N ALA A 15 27.46 -5.36 -7.28
CA ALA A 15 26.38 -5.85 -8.11
C ALA A 15 25.94 -4.75 -9.10
N SER A 16 25.35 -5.15 -10.24
CA SER A 16 24.77 -4.21 -11.18
C SER A 16 23.53 -3.49 -10.58
N GLU A 17 23.17 -2.34 -11.13
CA GLU A 17 21.94 -1.62 -10.75
C GLU A 17 20.69 -2.50 -10.89
N SER A 18 20.65 -3.36 -11.92
CA SER A 18 19.56 -4.34 -12.11
C SER A 18 19.45 -5.32 -10.95
N MET A 19 20.57 -5.80 -10.41
CA MET A 19 20.58 -6.70 -9.24
C MET A 19 20.18 -5.96 -7.96
N GLY A 20 20.56 -4.69 -7.82
CA GLY A 20 20.09 -3.81 -6.75
C GLY A 20 18.58 -3.60 -6.81
N GLY A 21 18.04 -3.35 -7.99
CA GLY A 21 16.60 -3.27 -8.24
C GLY A 21 15.87 -4.58 -7.95
N LEU A 22 16.45 -5.73 -8.35
CA LEU A 22 15.89 -7.05 -8.05
C LEU A 22 15.84 -7.30 -6.53
N ALA A 23 16.87 -6.91 -5.78
CA ALA A 23 16.89 -7.04 -4.33
C ALA A 23 15.76 -6.24 -3.65
N ALA A 24 15.37 -5.09 -4.21
CA ALA A 24 14.19 -4.36 -3.75
C ALA A 24 12.89 -5.06 -4.18
N GLY A 25 12.78 -5.48 -5.44
CA GLY A 25 11.57 -6.05 -6.03
C GLY A 25 11.19 -7.44 -5.50
N ILE A 26 12.14 -8.30 -5.19
CA ILE A 26 11.90 -9.67 -4.71
C ILE A 26 11.16 -9.67 -3.35
N PHE A 27 11.30 -8.61 -2.56
CA PHE A 27 10.51 -8.39 -1.36
C PHE A 27 9.02 -8.25 -1.68
N ILE A 28 8.67 -7.53 -2.75
CA ILE A 28 7.27 -7.35 -3.17
C ILE A 28 6.69 -8.69 -3.61
N ILE A 29 7.46 -9.50 -4.33
CA ILE A 29 7.05 -10.86 -4.72
C ILE A 29 6.76 -11.69 -3.46
N GLY A 30 7.68 -11.70 -2.48
CA GLY A 30 7.47 -12.37 -1.20
C GLY A 30 6.23 -11.87 -0.47
N MET A 31 6.02 -10.55 -0.46
CA MET A 31 4.85 -9.93 0.17
C MET A 31 3.54 -10.39 -0.47
N LEU A 32 3.46 -10.50 -1.79
CA LEU A 32 2.29 -11.02 -2.49
C LEU A 32 2.00 -12.47 -2.10
N PHE A 33 3.03 -13.33 -2.03
CA PHE A 33 2.87 -14.69 -1.51
C PHE A 33 2.38 -14.70 -0.06
N GLY A 34 2.96 -13.89 0.81
CA GLY A 34 2.53 -13.75 2.19
C GLY A 34 1.06 -13.37 2.31
N ARG A 35 0.59 -12.41 1.51
CA ARG A 35 -0.82 -11.98 1.47
C ARG A 35 -1.75 -13.07 0.96
N LEU A 36 -1.36 -13.80 -0.08
CA LEU A 36 -2.15 -14.88 -0.65
C LEU A 36 -2.52 -15.94 0.42
N PHE A 37 -1.57 -16.31 1.26
CA PHE A 37 -1.80 -17.28 2.34
C PHE A 37 -2.43 -16.65 3.58
N ALA A 38 -2.11 -15.39 3.88
CA ALA A 38 -2.58 -14.69 5.07
C ALA A 38 -4.11 -14.66 5.17
N GLY A 39 -4.80 -14.33 4.08
CA GLY A 39 -6.27 -14.23 4.05
C GLY A 39 -6.93 -15.53 4.51
N ARG A 40 -6.50 -16.65 3.94
CA ARG A 40 -7.03 -17.97 4.29
C ARG A 40 -6.70 -18.38 5.72
N ILE A 41 -5.49 -18.10 6.19
CA ILE A 41 -5.04 -18.45 7.53
C ILE A 41 -5.79 -17.62 8.57
N ILE A 42 -5.98 -16.32 8.33
CA ILE A 42 -6.60 -15.38 9.27
C ILE A 42 -8.10 -15.70 9.51
N ASP A 43 -8.81 -16.16 8.47
CA ASP A 43 -10.23 -16.48 8.63
C ASP A 43 -10.45 -17.79 9.38
N ASN A 44 -9.43 -18.66 9.44
CA ASN A 44 -9.46 -19.93 10.19
C ASN A 44 -8.77 -19.87 11.56
N MET A 45 -7.99 -18.82 11.83
CA MET A 45 -7.20 -18.67 13.06
C MET A 45 -7.43 -17.29 13.67
N GLN A 46 -7.01 -17.13 14.92
CA GLN A 46 -6.99 -15.83 15.58
C GLN A 46 -6.03 -14.88 14.81
N PRO A 47 -6.48 -13.72 14.30
CA PRO A 47 -5.63 -12.78 13.59
C PRO A 47 -4.39 -12.36 14.41
N LYS A 48 -4.55 -12.24 15.74
CA LYS A 48 -3.44 -11.95 16.66
C LYS A 48 -2.32 -13.00 16.57
N ASN A 49 -2.67 -14.28 16.48
CA ASN A 49 -1.67 -15.36 16.39
C ASN A 49 -0.92 -15.31 15.04
N VAL A 50 -1.63 -15.01 13.95
CA VAL A 50 -1.03 -14.82 12.62
C VAL A 50 -0.10 -13.61 12.63
N LEU A 51 -0.52 -12.52 13.27
CA LEU A 51 0.29 -11.31 13.44
C LEU A 51 1.57 -11.61 14.24
N LEU A 52 1.46 -12.29 15.38
CA LEU A 52 2.61 -12.67 16.19
C LEU A 52 3.58 -13.59 15.42
N GLY A 53 3.06 -14.59 14.70
CA GLY A 53 3.87 -15.45 13.84
C GLY A 53 4.58 -14.69 12.72
N GLY A 54 3.88 -13.77 12.06
CA GLY A 54 4.43 -12.93 10.99
C GLY A 54 5.50 -11.96 11.52
N ILE A 55 5.29 -11.32 12.69
CA ILE A 55 6.29 -10.46 13.33
C ILE A 55 7.50 -11.26 13.77
N LEU A 56 7.32 -12.42 14.40
CA LEU A 56 8.42 -13.30 14.78
C LEU A 56 9.25 -13.74 13.56
N PHE A 57 8.59 -14.10 12.47
CA PHE A 57 9.24 -14.41 11.21
C PHE A 57 9.99 -13.20 10.64
N SER A 58 9.43 -11.98 10.77
CA SER A 58 10.12 -10.73 10.40
C SER A 58 11.38 -10.50 11.25
N ILE A 59 11.31 -10.73 12.58
CA ILE A 59 12.46 -10.62 13.48
C ILE A 59 13.59 -11.55 13.01
N VAL A 60 13.25 -12.82 12.75
CA VAL A 60 14.23 -13.82 12.29
C VAL A 60 14.85 -13.40 10.95
N THR A 61 14.03 -13.01 9.97
CA THR A 61 14.54 -12.61 8.65
C THR A 61 15.37 -11.33 8.71
N VAL A 62 14.99 -10.35 9.56
CA VAL A 62 15.80 -9.13 9.75
C VAL A 62 17.11 -9.43 10.48
N ALA A 63 17.12 -10.33 11.45
CA ALA A 63 18.35 -10.76 12.10
C ALA A 63 19.34 -11.41 11.11
N PHE A 64 18.86 -12.14 10.11
CA PHE A 64 19.71 -12.71 9.08
C PHE A 64 20.47 -11.67 8.24
N TYR A 65 19.99 -10.41 8.12
CA TYR A 65 20.73 -9.36 7.38
C TYR A 65 22.12 -9.09 7.94
N PHE A 66 22.36 -9.34 9.23
CA PHE A 66 23.68 -9.19 9.86
C PHE A 66 24.67 -10.29 9.45
N ALA A 67 24.17 -11.45 9.05
CA ALA A 67 24.97 -12.64 8.70
C ALA A 67 25.03 -12.92 7.18
N ILE A 68 24.56 -11.99 6.32
CA ILE A 68 24.54 -12.22 4.88
C ILE A 68 25.93 -11.98 4.28
N HIS A 69 26.48 -13.02 3.63
CA HIS A 69 27.78 -12.99 2.96
C HIS A 69 27.67 -13.19 1.43
N SER A 70 26.48 -13.48 0.90
CA SER A 70 26.24 -13.79 -0.51
C SER A 70 25.01 -13.08 -1.03
N LEU A 71 25.05 -12.63 -2.30
CA LEU A 71 23.92 -12.01 -3.00
C LEU A 71 22.71 -12.97 -3.08
N ILE A 72 22.93 -14.27 -3.29
CA ILE A 72 21.87 -15.27 -3.35
C ILE A 72 21.16 -15.37 -1.98
N ILE A 73 21.91 -15.41 -0.90
CA ILE A 73 21.33 -15.43 0.46
C ILE A 73 20.55 -14.13 0.72
N LEU A 74 21.07 -12.99 0.28
CA LEU A 74 20.32 -11.72 0.37
C LEU A 74 18.96 -11.81 -0.34
N MET A 75 18.90 -12.34 -1.56
CA MET A 75 17.65 -12.49 -2.31
C MET A 75 16.66 -13.41 -1.57
N ILE A 76 17.13 -14.53 -1.05
CA ILE A 76 16.30 -15.47 -0.27
C ILE A 76 15.75 -14.77 1.00
N VAL A 77 16.60 -14.10 1.76
CA VAL A 77 16.19 -13.38 2.97
C VAL A 77 15.19 -12.26 2.64
N ARG A 78 15.39 -11.55 1.53
CA ARG A 78 14.45 -10.53 1.04
C ARG A 78 13.08 -11.11 0.69
N LEU A 79 13.06 -12.26 -0.01
CA LEU A 79 11.82 -12.96 -0.32
C LEU A 79 11.07 -13.36 0.95
N LEU A 80 11.77 -14.01 1.89
CA LEU A 80 11.20 -14.46 3.16
C LEU A 80 10.73 -13.29 4.04
N HIS A 81 11.48 -12.20 4.09
CA HIS A 81 11.08 -10.98 4.78
C HIS A 81 9.81 -10.38 4.15
N GLY A 82 9.69 -10.41 2.81
CA GLY A 82 8.47 -10.02 2.12
C GLY A 82 7.27 -10.88 2.55
N VAL A 83 7.42 -12.21 2.59
CA VAL A 83 6.36 -13.12 3.07
C VAL A 83 5.94 -12.76 4.50
N ALA A 84 6.91 -12.56 5.40
CA ALA A 84 6.64 -12.20 6.79
C ALA A 84 5.88 -10.86 6.90
N PHE A 85 6.27 -9.86 6.10
CA PHE A 85 5.58 -8.57 6.03
C PHE A 85 4.15 -8.71 5.48
N GLY A 86 3.95 -9.51 4.43
CA GLY A 86 2.64 -9.78 3.84
C GLY A 86 1.67 -10.40 4.85
N LEU A 87 2.14 -11.38 5.64
CA LEU A 87 1.38 -11.99 6.73
C LEU A 87 1.02 -10.96 7.80
N SER A 88 2.00 -10.21 8.31
CA SER A 88 1.82 -9.25 9.40
C SER A 88 0.90 -8.09 9.00
N SER A 89 1.11 -7.50 7.83
CA SER A 89 0.33 -6.34 7.38
C SER A 89 -1.13 -6.72 7.08
N THR A 90 -1.37 -7.90 6.52
CA THR A 90 -2.74 -8.40 6.29
C THR A 90 -3.44 -8.69 7.61
N ALA A 91 -2.74 -9.31 8.57
CA ALA A 91 -3.29 -9.58 9.90
C ALA A 91 -3.62 -8.28 10.65
N THR A 92 -2.74 -7.26 10.60
CA THR A 92 -2.99 -5.95 11.21
C THR A 92 -4.19 -5.24 10.58
N GLY A 93 -4.26 -5.21 9.24
CA GLY A 93 -5.40 -4.64 8.52
C GLY A 93 -6.72 -5.34 8.85
N THR A 94 -6.71 -6.68 8.94
CA THR A 94 -7.90 -7.46 9.33
C THR A 94 -8.30 -7.20 10.77
N MET A 95 -7.35 -7.16 11.71
CA MET A 95 -7.63 -6.83 13.12
C MET A 95 -8.24 -5.44 13.24
N SER A 96 -7.65 -4.43 12.61
CA SER A 96 -8.17 -3.06 12.59
C SER A 96 -9.60 -3.03 12.04
N SER A 97 -9.84 -3.71 10.93
CA SER A 97 -11.17 -3.78 10.30
C SER A 97 -12.23 -4.47 11.18
N ARG A 98 -11.84 -5.48 11.96
CA ARG A 98 -12.77 -6.18 12.88
C ARG A 98 -13.11 -5.38 14.13
N ILE A 99 -12.21 -4.51 14.59
CA ILE A 99 -12.42 -3.68 15.79
C ILE A 99 -13.28 -2.45 15.46
N ILE A 100 -13.16 -1.91 14.26
CA ILE A 100 -13.86 -0.70 13.84
C ILE A 100 -15.36 -1.00 13.69
N PRO A 101 -16.25 -0.19 14.36
CA PRO A 101 -17.70 -0.34 14.20
C PRO A 101 -18.15 -0.14 12.74
N GLU A 102 -19.21 -0.83 12.34
CA GLU A 102 -19.71 -0.79 10.95
C GLU A 102 -20.05 0.63 10.47
N ASN A 103 -20.67 1.43 11.36
CA ASN A 103 -21.05 2.82 11.08
C ASN A 103 -19.90 3.81 11.08
N ARG A 104 -18.64 3.36 11.30
CA ARG A 104 -17.41 4.19 11.28
C ARG A 104 -16.29 3.53 10.51
N LYS A 105 -16.61 2.66 9.55
CA LYS A 105 -15.61 1.92 8.75
C LYS A 105 -14.69 2.84 7.96
N GLY A 106 -15.25 3.85 7.28
CA GLY A 106 -14.48 4.79 6.48
C GLY A 106 -13.51 5.62 7.35
N GLU A 107 -14.01 6.18 8.45
CA GLU A 107 -13.21 6.94 9.40
C GLU A 107 -12.10 6.07 10.03
N GLY A 108 -12.45 4.90 10.54
CA GLY A 108 -11.50 4.04 11.25
C GLY A 108 -10.41 3.46 10.35
N ILE A 109 -10.76 2.98 9.14
CA ILE A 109 -9.79 2.51 8.15
C ILE A 109 -8.93 3.68 7.66
N GLY A 110 -9.50 4.89 7.52
CA GLY A 110 -8.77 6.10 7.22
C GLY A 110 -7.68 6.39 8.27
N TYR A 111 -7.99 6.33 9.56
CA TYR A 111 -7.01 6.51 10.65
C TYR A 111 -5.95 5.40 10.65
N TYR A 112 -6.34 4.15 10.42
CA TYR A 112 -5.37 3.06 10.29
C TYR A 112 -4.39 3.33 9.15
N ALA A 113 -4.88 3.78 7.99
CA ALA A 113 -4.04 4.07 6.85
C ALA A 113 -3.14 5.31 7.03
N LEU A 114 -3.46 6.25 7.95
CA LEU A 114 -2.56 7.34 8.33
C LEU A 114 -1.25 6.81 8.93
N SER A 115 -1.29 5.72 9.69
CA SER A 115 -0.08 5.10 10.25
C SER A 115 0.90 4.68 9.15
N VAL A 116 0.39 4.15 8.04
CA VAL A 116 1.20 3.78 6.87
C VAL A 116 1.78 5.02 6.18
N THR A 117 0.99 6.09 6.07
CA THR A 117 1.45 7.36 5.48
C THR A 117 2.59 7.98 6.29
N VAL A 118 2.45 8.03 7.63
CA VAL A 118 3.48 8.53 8.55
C VAL A 118 4.74 7.66 8.47
N ALA A 119 4.60 6.35 8.48
CA ALA A 119 5.72 5.43 8.35
C ALA A 119 6.46 5.58 7.00
N SER A 120 5.72 5.82 5.92
CA SER A 120 6.29 6.04 4.58
C SER A 120 7.04 7.36 4.45
N ALA A 121 6.68 8.37 5.24
CA ALA A 121 7.40 9.65 5.30
C ALA A 121 8.64 9.57 6.20
N ILE A 122 8.50 9.05 7.42
CA ILE A 122 9.57 8.99 8.41
C ILE A 122 10.62 7.92 8.06
N GLY A 123 10.18 6.79 7.51
CA GLY A 123 11.04 5.63 7.27
C GLY A 123 12.25 5.92 6.38
N PRO A 124 12.08 6.47 5.16
CA PRO A 124 13.21 6.84 4.28
C PRO A 124 14.12 7.88 4.92
N PHE A 125 13.56 8.91 5.56
CA PHE A 125 14.32 9.96 6.24
C PHE A 125 15.22 9.39 7.34
N ALA A 126 14.65 8.60 8.25
CA ALA A 126 15.42 7.94 9.30
C ALA A 126 16.49 6.99 8.73
N SER A 127 16.14 6.26 7.68
CA SER A 127 17.07 5.33 7.01
C SER A 127 18.28 6.04 6.41
N ILE A 128 18.11 7.20 5.80
CA ILE A 128 19.21 7.98 5.21
C ILE A 128 20.14 8.50 6.31
N ILE A 129 19.59 9.13 7.36
CA ILE A 129 20.40 9.67 8.47
C ILE A 129 21.19 8.57 9.17
N ILE A 130 20.54 7.42 9.44
CA ILE A 130 21.20 6.32 10.13
C ILE A 130 22.28 5.71 9.23
N ASN A 131 22.01 5.58 7.93
CA ASN A 131 23.00 5.03 7.01
C ASN A 131 24.26 5.92 6.91
N GLN A 132 24.09 7.24 6.93
CA GLN A 132 25.20 8.19 6.90
C GLN A 132 26.07 8.14 8.16
N ASN A 133 25.49 7.87 9.35
CA ASN A 133 26.22 7.90 10.61
C ASN A 133 26.67 6.52 11.11
N LEU A 134 25.88 5.46 10.86
CA LEU A 134 26.08 4.11 11.40
C LEU A 134 26.15 3.02 10.30
N GLY A 135 26.11 3.43 9.04
CA GLY A 135 26.11 2.52 7.91
C GLY A 135 24.86 1.63 7.82
N PHE A 136 24.90 0.64 6.94
CA PHE A 136 23.76 -0.27 6.70
C PHE A 136 23.41 -1.13 7.91
N GLN A 137 24.39 -1.47 8.76
CA GLN A 137 24.14 -2.22 10.00
C GLN A 137 23.25 -1.44 10.97
N GLY A 138 23.41 -0.11 11.03
CA GLY A 138 22.54 0.75 11.81
C GLY A 138 21.09 0.70 11.33
N ASN A 139 20.85 0.65 10.02
CA ASN A 139 19.51 0.48 9.46
C ASN A 139 18.88 -0.87 9.82
N PHE A 140 19.66 -1.97 9.77
CA PHE A 140 19.17 -3.29 10.16
C PHE A 140 18.83 -3.32 11.66
N LEU A 141 19.68 -2.72 12.48
CA LEU A 141 19.45 -2.62 13.93
C LEU A 141 18.19 -1.80 14.25
N LEU A 142 17.99 -0.64 13.61
CA LEU A 142 16.76 0.14 13.77
C LEU A 142 15.52 -0.69 13.44
N CYS A 143 15.54 -1.37 12.29
CA CYS A 143 14.43 -2.22 11.88
C CYS A 143 14.17 -3.33 12.89
N LEU A 144 15.22 -4.00 13.39
CA LEU A 144 15.10 -5.06 14.38
C LEU A 144 14.49 -4.54 15.68
N ILE A 145 14.94 -3.39 16.18
CA ILE A 145 14.40 -2.75 17.41
C ILE A 145 12.92 -2.43 17.21
N VAL A 146 12.55 -1.77 16.11
CA VAL A 146 11.15 -1.40 15.84
C VAL A 146 10.25 -2.62 15.74
N ILE A 147 10.71 -3.71 15.09
CA ILE A 147 9.92 -4.95 14.96
C ILE A 147 9.78 -5.64 16.33
N ILE A 148 10.82 -5.67 17.17
CA ILE A 148 10.76 -6.21 18.54
C ILE A 148 9.79 -5.39 19.39
N LEU A 149 9.84 -4.06 19.31
CA LEU A 149 8.88 -3.20 20.01
C LEU A 149 7.44 -3.47 19.56
N ALA A 150 7.23 -3.63 18.24
CA ALA A 150 5.93 -4.01 17.70
C ALA A 150 5.47 -5.38 18.24
N PHE A 151 6.37 -6.36 18.36
CA PHE A 151 6.08 -7.67 18.94
C PHE A 151 5.60 -7.55 20.39
N VAL A 152 6.32 -6.80 21.22
CA VAL A 152 5.97 -6.55 22.63
C VAL A 152 4.60 -5.87 22.74
N VAL A 153 4.33 -4.85 21.91
CA VAL A 153 3.02 -4.18 21.88
C VAL A 153 1.90 -5.17 21.51
N VAL A 154 2.11 -6.02 20.51
CA VAL A 154 1.10 -7.00 20.10
C VAL A 154 0.84 -8.06 21.17
N LEU A 155 1.83 -8.43 21.98
CA LEU A 155 1.61 -9.31 23.12
C LEU A 155 0.58 -8.74 24.10
N SER A 156 0.59 -7.42 24.32
CA SER A 156 -0.32 -6.71 25.23
C SER A 156 -1.75 -6.57 24.67
N ILE A 157 -1.97 -6.75 23.37
CA ILE A 157 -3.30 -6.68 22.76
C ILE A 157 -4.13 -7.89 23.23
N LYS A 158 -5.35 -7.66 23.69
CA LYS A 158 -6.28 -8.75 24.02
C LYS A 158 -6.65 -9.53 22.76
N LYS A 159 -6.91 -10.85 22.91
CA LYS A 159 -7.45 -11.66 21.82
C LYS A 159 -8.82 -11.12 21.43
N LEU A 160 -9.04 -10.90 20.13
CA LEU A 160 -10.37 -10.58 19.62
C LEU A 160 -11.28 -11.78 19.82
N ALA A 161 -12.47 -11.54 20.36
CA ALA A 161 -13.52 -12.57 20.37
C ALA A 161 -13.88 -12.84 18.89
N ILE A 162 -13.41 -13.96 18.36
CA ILE A 162 -13.92 -14.46 17.09
C ILE A 162 -15.16 -15.23 17.45
N SER A 163 -16.32 -14.86 16.89
CA SER A 163 -17.42 -15.80 16.78
C SER A 163 -16.88 -17.00 16.01
N THR A 164 -16.65 -18.10 16.73
CA THR A 164 -16.31 -19.38 16.11
C THR A 164 -17.50 -19.76 15.26
N ILE A 165 -17.37 -19.53 13.96
CA ILE A 165 -18.41 -19.88 13.01
C ILE A 165 -18.46 -21.40 12.99
N SER A 166 -19.68 -21.90 13.25
CA SER A 166 -20.02 -23.29 13.04
C SER A 166 -19.50 -23.77 11.68
N THR A 167 -18.70 -24.81 11.73
CA THR A 167 -17.92 -25.41 10.62
C THR A 167 -18.80 -26.14 9.57
N GLU A 168 -20.04 -25.69 9.32
CA GLU A 168 -20.94 -26.37 8.41
C GLU A 168 -20.92 -25.89 6.94
N SER A 169 -20.18 -24.80 6.65
CA SER A 169 -20.06 -24.38 5.26
C SER A 169 -18.94 -25.18 4.56
N PRO A 170 -19.19 -25.72 3.35
CA PRO A 170 -18.16 -26.41 2.57
C PRO A 170 -16.94 -25.49 2.41
N ARG A 171 -15.75 -26.01 2.73
CA ARG A 171 -14.51 -25.24 2.58
C ARG A 171 -14.32 -24.92 1.10
N PRO A 172 -14.23 -23.64 0.72
CA PRO A 172 -14.02 -23.28 -0.67
C PRO A 172 -12.73 -23.95 -1.19
N SER A 173 -12.82 -24.57 -2.37
CA SER A 173 -11.70 -25.21 -3.07
C SER A 173 -11.23 -24.34 -4.23
N GLY A 174 -9.99 -24.55 -4.70
CA GLY A 174 -9.43 -23.83 -5.81
C GLY A 174 -9.14 -22.35 -5.49
N ILE A 175 -9.28 -21.47 -6.47
CA ILE A 175 -8.93 -20.05 -6.39
C ILE A 175 -9.79 -19.29 -5.35
N GLN A 176 -11.01 -19.72 -5.14
CA GLN A 176 -11.94 -19.13 -4.15
C GLN A 176 -11.49 -19.32 -2.68
N ALA A 177 -10.53 -20.21 -2.44
CA ALA A 177 -9.90 -20.37 -1.13
C ALA A 177 -8.88 -19.25 -0.82
N TYR A 178 -8.45 -18.48 -1.81
CA TYR A 178 -7.39 -17.48 -1.71
C TYR A 178 -7.82 -16.07 -2.12
N VAL A 179 -8.96 -15.93 -2.80
CA VAL A 179 -9.44 -14.66 -3.34
C VAL A 179 -10.91 -14.49 -2.99
N GLN A 180 -11.26 -13.35 -2.39
CA GLN A 180 -12.65 -12.99 -2.07
C GLN A 180 -13.30 -12.33 -3.28
N LYS A 181 -14.30 -13.00 -3.83
CA LYS A 181 -14.97 -12.61 -5.07
C LYS A 181 -15.67 -11.23 -4.96
N GLU A 182 -16.28 -10.93 -3.82
CA GLU A 182 -16.98 -9.66 -3.58
C GLU A 182 -16.03 -8.48 -3.46
N ALA A 183 -14.77 -8.71 -3.04
CA ALA A 183 -13.74 -7.68 -2.96
C ALA A 183 -13.05 -7.42 -4.30
N LEU A 184 -13.10 -8.36 -5.27
CA LEU A 184 -12.39 -8.26 -6.55
C LEU A 184 -12.72 -6.99 -7.35
N PRO A 185 -14.02 -6.59 -7.51
CA PRO A 185 -14.34 -5.44 -8.33
C PRO A 185 -13.66 -4.16 -7.86
N ILE A 186 -13.68 -3.88 -6.57
CA ILE A 186 -13.03 -2.68 -6.01
C ILE A 186 -11.51 -2.85 -5.90
N ALA A 187 -11.01 -4.08 -5.74
CA ALA A 187 -9.59 -4.37 -5.76
C ALA A 187 -8.97 -4.11 -7.14
N MET A 188 -9.69 -4.37 -8.24
CA MET A 188 -9.26 -4.00 -9.60
C MET A 188 -9.14 -2.48 -9.76
N VAL A 189 -10.08 -1.70 -9.22
CA VAL A 189 -9.97 -0.23 -9.19
C VAL A 189 -8.71 0.19 -8.43
N ALA A 190 -8.44 -0.41 -7.27
CA ALA A 190 -7.24 -0.14 -6.48
C ALA A 190 -5.95 -0.49 -7.24
N ALA A 191 -5.94 -1.58 -8.02
CA ALA A 191 -4.79 -1.95 -8.86
C ALA A 191 -4.51 -0.89 -9.95
N LEU A 192 -5.53 -0.44 -10.68
CA LEU A 192 -5.38 0.59 -11.71
C LEU A 192 -4.89 1.92 -11.13
N VAL A 193 -5.47 2.34 -10.00
CA VAL A 193 -5.05 3.53 -9.24
C VAL A 193 -3.63 3.36 -8.71
N GLY A 194 -3.26 2.15 -8.27
CA GLY A 194 -1.91 1.78 -7.84
C GLY A 194 -0.87 1.91 -8.96
N ILE A 195 -1.19 1.45 -10.19
CA ILE A 195 -0.33 1.65 -11.37
C ILE A 195 -0.11 3.14 -11.63
N ALA A 196 -1.19 3.94 -11.60
CA ALA A 196 -1.08 5.37 -11.83
C ALA A 196 -0.21 6.07 -10.78
N TYR A 197 -0.38 5.75 -9.50
CA TYR A 197 0.43 6.32 -8.41
C TYR A 197 1.88 5.87 -8.44
N SER A 198 2.16 4.67 -8.92
CA SER A 198 3.53 4.17 -9.04
C SER A 198 4.40 5.04 -9.94
N SER A 199 3.80 5.75 -10.92
CA SER A 199 4.49 6.73 -11.75
C SER A 199 5.03 7.91 -10.93
N VAL A 200 4.24 8.38 -9.97
CA VAL A 200 4.64 9.45 -9.04
C VAL A 200 5.75 8.96 -8.13
N LEU A 201 5.56 7.80 -7.51
CA LEU A 201 6.51 7.25 -6.53
C LEU A 201 7.89 6.98 -7.16
N SER A 202 7.92 6.46 -8.39
CA SER A 202 9.17 6.01 -9.03
C SER A 202 9.84 7.04 -9.91
N PHE A 203 9.08 7.93 -10.56
CA PHE A 203 9.65 8.77 -11.63
C PHE A 203 9.55 10.27 -11.37
N MET A 204 8.81 10.71 -10.34
CA MET A 204 8.65 12.15 -10.07
C MET A 204 9.99 12.84 -9.77
N THR A 205 10.85 12.23 -8.98
CA THR A 205 12.17 12.79 -8.65
C THR A 205 13.05 12.94 -9.89
N VAL A 206 13.03 11.94 -10.77
CA VAL A 206 13.79 11.99 -12.05
C VAL A 206 13.20 13.04 -12.98
N PHE A 207 11.88 13.14 -13.04
CA PHE A 207 11.20 14.16 -13.85
C PHE A 207 11.55 15.58 -13.38
N THR A 208 11.43 15.84 -12.07
CA THR A 208 11.73 17.17 -11.49
C THR A 208 13.20 17.57 -11.66
N ALA A 209 14.12 16.60 -11.60
CA ALA A 209 15.53 16.85 -11.89
C ALA A 209 15.76 17.31 -13.36
N LYS A 210 15.00 16.74 -14.32
CA LYS A 210 15.09 17.11 -15.75
C LYS A 210 14.51 18.49 -16.09
N ILE A 211 13.73 19.09 -15.19
CA ILE A 211 13.12 20.42 -15.35
C ILE A 211 13.64 21.42 -14.31
N ASP A 212 14.83 21.18 -13.77
CA ASP A 212 15.55 22.03 -12.81
C ASP A 212 14.76 22.30 -11.49
N LEU A 213 13.88 21.37 -11.09
CA LEU A 213 13.09 21.43 -9.86
C LEU A 213 13.49 20.35 -8.83
N ALA A 214 14.72 19.84 -8.89
CA ALA A 214 15.18 18.76 -8.00
C ALA A 214 15.04 19.11 -6.51
N ALA A 215 15.34 20.34 -6.10
CA ALA A 215 15.20 20.80 -4.73
C ALA A 215 13.73 20.78 -4.25
N ALA A 216 12.78 21.11 -5.13
CA ALA A 216 11.36 21.12 -4.82
C ALA A 216 10.77 19.70 -4.68
N SER A 217 11.41 18.69 -5.27
CA SER A 217 10.93 17.31 -5.24
C SER A 217 10.82 16.73 -3.83
N SER A 218 11.73 17.08 -2.94
CA SER A 218 11.70 16.63 -1.54
C SER A 218 10.48 17.18 -0.79
N PHE A 219 10.09 18.41 -1.08
CA PHE A 219 8.92 19.07 -0.50
C PHE A 219 7.61 18.53 -1.05
N PHE A 220 7.60 18.00 -2.28
CA PHE A 220 6.41 17.39 -2.87
C PHE A 220 5.79 16.32 -1.96
N PHE A 221 6.59 15.38 -1.46
CA PHE A 221 6.09 14.32 -0.58
C PHE A 221 5.64 14.84 0.78
N ILE A 222 6.20 15.95 1.28
CA ILE A 222 5.74 16.61 2.50
C ILE A 222 4.34 17.20 2.26
N VAL A 223 4.16 17.95 1.17
CA VAL A 223 2.87 18.55 0.81
C VAL A 223 1.82 17.47 0.57
N TYR A 224 2.18 16.40 -0.14
CA TYR A 224 1.34 15.21 -0.32
C TYR A 224 0.90 14.60 1.03
N ALA A 225 1.86 14.38 1.95
CA ALA A 225 1.57 13.78 3.25
C ALA A 225 0.68 14.67 4.12
N VAL A 226 0.92 15.99 4.16
CA VAL A 226 0.09 16.96 4.87
C VAL A 226 -1.32 16.98 4.29
N SER A 227 -1.46 17.04 2.97
CA SER A 227 -2.77 17.01 2.30
C SER A 227 -3.55 15.75 2.63
N THR A 228 -2.89 14.59 2.59
CA THR A 228 -3.49 13.32 2.97
C THR A 228 -3.89 13.32 4.45
N PHE A 229 -3.03 13.84 5.33
CA PHE A 229 -3.29 13.87 6.79
C PHE A 229 -4.50 14.73 7.14
N VAL A 230 -4.61 15.92 6.54
CA VAL A 230 -5.70 16.85 6.78
C VAL A 230 -7.05 16.34 6.22
N THR A 231 -7.01 15.72 5.06
CA THR A 231 -8.26 15.32 4.38
C THR A 231 -8.85 14.01 4.91
N ARG A 232 -8.04 13.09 5.44
CA ARG A 232 -8.53 11.76 5.86
C ARG A 232 -9.62 11.76 6.93
N PRO A 233 -9.52 12.55 8.04
CA PRO A 233 -10.61 12.58 9.02
C PRO A 233 -11.93 13.08 8.45
N ILE A 234 -11.86 14.03 7.50
CA ILE A 234 -13.03 14.62 6.84
C ILE A 234 -13.66 13.60 5.89
N THR A 235 -12.84 13.02 5.01
CA THR A 235 -13.32 12.10 3.98
C THR A 235 -13.85 10.79 4.57
N GLY A 236 -13.25 10.30 5.68
CA GLY A 236 -13.75 9.14 6.38
C GLY A 236 -15.15 9.36 6.99
N LYS A 237 -15.38 10.51 7.61
CA LYS A 237 -16.71 10.88 8.14
C LYS A 237 -17.75 11.03 7.03
N ILE A 238 -17.40 11.69 5.93
CA ILE A 238 -18.31 11.85 4.79
C ILE A 238 -18.64 10.48 4.19
N PHE A 239 -17.65 9.58 4.09
CA PHE A 239 -17.87 8.20 3.64
C PHE A 239 -18.92 7.49 4.49
N ASP A 240 -18.79 7.56 5.81
CA ASP A 240 -19.67 6.86 6.75
C ASP A 240 -21.09 7.50 6.82
N GLN A 241 -21.22 8.83 6.64
CA GLN A 241 -22.48 9.56 6.75
C GLN A 241 -23.27 9.63 5.44
N TYR A 242 -22.56 9.79 4.32
CA TYR A 242 -23.19 10.10 3.03
C TYR A 242 -22.93 9.02 1.97
N GLY A 243 -22.27 7.93 2.36
CA GLY A 243 -21.96 6.79 1.51
C GLY A 243 -20.72 6.99 0.63
N GLU A 244 -20.25 5.87 0.11
CA GLU A 244 -18.97 5.75 -0.59
C GLU A 244 -18.89 6.58 -1.86
N ASN A 245 -19.98 6.73 -2.63
CA ASN A 245 -19.98 7.47 -3.89
C ASN A 245 -19.67 8.95 -3.70
N LYS A 246 -20.10 9.55 -2.57
CA LYS A 246 -19.85 10.96 -2.24
C LYS A 246 -18.37 11.26 -2.05
N ILE A 247 -17.56 10.23 -1.78
CA ILE A 247 -16.11 10.35 -1.63
C ILE A 247 -15.38 9.82 -2.85
N MET A 248 -15.73 8.64 -3.36
CA MET A 248 -14.95 8.00 -4.41
C MET A 248 -14.88 8.83 -5.70
N TYR A 249 -15.97 9.44 -6.14
CA TYR A 249 -15.96 10.27 -7.34
C TYR A 249 -15.09 11.53 -7.18
N PRO A 250 -15.27 12.39 -6.16
CA PRO A 250 -14.45 13.59 -6.00
C PRO A 250 -12.97 13.29 -5.83
N VAL A 251 -12.60 12.22 -5.10
CA VAL A 251 -11.19 11.91 -4.88
C VAL A 251 -10.53 11.30 -6.11
N LEU A 252 -11.24 10.51 -6.93
CA LEU A 252 -10.73 10.05 -8.23
C LEU A 252 -10.53 11.24 -9.17
N VAL A 253 -11.48 12.18 -9.22
CA VAL A 253 -11.33 13.42 -10.01
C VAL A 253 -10.16 14.26 -9.49
N SER A 254 -9.99 14.41 -8.18
CA SER A 254 -8.83 15.06 -7.58
C SER A 254 -7.52 14.41 -8.04
N PHE A 255 -7.46 13.07 -8.05
CA PHE A 255 -6.25 12.35 -8.49
C PHE A 255 -5.96 12.58 -9.97
N ILE A 256 -6.99 12.59 -10.84
CA ILE A 256 -6.87 12.92 -12.27
C ILE A 256 -6.27 14.34 -12.43
N ILE A 257 -6.85 15.33 -11.76
CA ILE A 257 -6.37 16.71 -11.80
C ILE A 257 -4.91 16.78 -11.35
N GLY A 258 -4.58 16.11 -10.24
CA GLY A 258 -3.22 16.08 -9.71
C GLY A 258 -2.20 15.51 -10.69
N LEU A 259 -2.52 14.40 -11.38
CA LEU A 259 -1.62 13.79 -12.37
C LEU A 259 -1.45 14.65 -13.61
N ILE A 260 -2.54 15.23 -14.13
CA ILE A 260 -2.48 16.15 -15.29
C ILE A 260 -1.66 17.40 -14.92
N THR A 261 -1.92 18.00 -13.75
CA THR A 261 -1.16 19.16 -13.25
C THR A 261 0.32 18.81 -13.09
N LEU A 262 0.65 17.59 -12.60
CA LEU A 262 2.04 17.13 -12.52
C LEU A 262 2.71 17.06 -13.89
N GLY A 263 2.02 16.53 -14.91
CA GLY A 263 2.51 16.52 -16.29
C GLY A 263 2.73 17.91 -16.89
N MET A 264 1.95 18.91 -16.44
CA MET A 264 2.04 20.31 -16.89
C MET A 264 3.01 21.16 -16.05
N THR A 265 3.73 20.59 -15.10
CA THR A 265 4.61 21.32 -14.17
C THR A 265 5.71 22.10 -14.90
N ASN A 266 5.76 23.41 -14.62
CA ASN A 266 6.78 24.35 -15.11
C ASN A 266 7.49 25.09 -13.98
N GLY A 267 7.10 24.89 -12.73
CA GLY A 267 7.66 25.55 -11.55
C GLY A 267 7.18 24.90 -10.24
N SER A 268 7.82 25.26 -9.13
CA SER A 268 7.57 24.66 -7.82
C SER A 268 6.11 24.82 -7.33
N ILE A 269 5.47 25.93 -7.65
CA ILE A 269 4.06 26.18 -7.24
C ILE A 269 3.13 25.13 -7.88
N VAL A 270 3.26 24.91 -9.19
CA VAL A 270 2.45 23.93 -9.91
C VAL A 270 2.73 22.51 -9.40
N LEU A 271 4.00 22.21 -9.08
CA LEU A 271 4.40 20.95 -8.47
C LEU A 271 3.69 20.72 -7.11
N PHE A 272 3.64 21.74 -6.26
CA PHE A 272 2.98 21.62 -4.95
C PHE A 272 1.45 21.55 -5.07
N ILE A 273 0.85 22.27 -6.01
CA ILE A 273 -0.58 22.12 -6.31
C ILE A 273 -0.88 20.68 -6.74
N SER A 274 -0.07 20.10 -7.60
CA SER A 274 -0.23 18.70 -8.00
C SER A 274 -0.10 17.74 -6.81
N ALA A 275 0.84 18.00 -5.88
CA ALA A 275 1.01 17.21 -4.65
C ALA A 275 -0.24 17.25 -3.75
N ILE A 276 -0.90 18.42 -3.63
CA ILE A 276 -2.14 18.57 -2.88
C ILE A 276 -3.24 17.68 -3.50
N PHE A 277 -3.49 17.81 -4.80
CA PHE A 277 -4.53 17.05 -5.48
C PHE A 277 -4.24 15.53 -5.47
N ILE A 278 -2.98 15.10 -5.63
CA ILE A 278 -2.58 13.69 -5.55
C ILE A 278 -2.75 13.19 -4.10
N GLY A 279 -2.41 13.99 -3.10
CA GLY A 279 -2.57 13.66 -1.68
C GLY A 279 -4.04 13.46 -1.28
N ILE A 280 -4.92 14.38 -1.70
CA ILE A 280 -6.37 14.26 -1.52
C ILE A 280 -6.89 13.02 -2.28
N GLY A 281 -6.51 12.86 -3.53
CA GLY A 281 -6.98 11.79 -4.40
C GLY A 281 -6.50 10.42 -3.96
N TYR A 282 -5.26 10.08 -4.27
CA TYR A 282 -4.70 8.75 -3.97
C TYR A 282 -4.72 8.44 -2.47
N GLY A 283 -4.36 9.44 -1.63
CA GLY A 283 -4.37 9.29 -0.18
C GLY A 283 -5.72 8.85 0.38
N THR A 284 -6.84 9.18 -0.28
CA THR A 284 -8.18 8.81 0.16
C THR A 284 -8.76 7.62 -0.60
N VAL A 285 -8.48 7.47 -1.90
CA VAL A 285 -9.02 6.36 -2.73
C VAL A 285 -8.70 5.00 -2.13
N ILE A 286 -7.45 4.74 -1.77
CA ILE A 286 -7.02 3.42 -1.29
C ILE A 286 -7.72 2.99 0.00
N PRO A 287 -7.76 3.80 1.09
CA PRO A 287 -8.48 3.38 2.30
C PRO A 287 -10.00 3.33 2.10
N SER A 288 -10.59 4.19 1.27
CA SER A 288 -12.01 4.10 0.95
C SER A 288 -12.34 2.84 0.16
N ALA A 289 -11.53 2.49 -0.83
CA ALA A 289 -11.68 1.23 -1.57
C ALA A 289 -11.49 0.00 -0.66
N GLN A 290 -10.57 0.06 0.32
CA GLN A 290 -10.44 -0.99 1.33
C GLN A 290 -11.69 -1.11 2.19
N ALA A 291 -12.29 0.01 2.62
CA ALA A 291 -13.54 0.01 3.38
C ALA A 291 -14.67 -0.65 2.59
N ILE A 292 -14.81 -0.31 1.31
CA ILE A 292 -15.79 -0.93 0.39
C ILE A 292 -15.54 -2.44 0.28
N ALA A 293 -14.29 -2.87 0.04
CA ALA A 293 -13.95 -4.29 -0.09
C ALA A 293 -14.38 -5.10 1.14
N ILE A 294 -14.20 -4.52 2.34
CA ILE A 294 -14.58 -5.14 3.61
C ILE A 294 -16.10 -5.14 3.80
N GLN A 295 -16.78 -4.01 3.54
CA GLN A 295 -18.23 -3.89 3.69
C GLN A 295 -19.02 -4.80 2.73
N GLN A 296 -18.50 -5.03 1.52
CA GLN A 296 -19.11 -5.92 0.52
C GLN A 296 -18.88 -7.40 0.81
N SER A 297 -18.00 -7.73 1.73
CA SER A 297 -17.61 -9.11 2.01
C SER A 297 -18.30 -9.64 3.30
N PRO A 298 -18.59 -10.94 3.37
CA PRO A 298 -19.11 -11.56 4.59
C PRO A 298 -18.17 -11.30 5.78
N LYS A 299 -18.75 -11.08 6.97
CA LYS A 299 -17.98 -10.79 8.20
C LYS A 299 -16.95 -11.88 8.53
N GLU A 300 -17.26 -13.09 8.17
CA GLU A 300 -16.41 -14.28 8.34
C GLU A 300 -15.17 -14.25 7.44
N LYS A 301 -15.25 -13.55 6.32
CA LYS A 301 -14.20 -13.51 5.29
C LYS A 301 -13.47 -12.18 5.19
N ILE A 302 -13.47 -11.35 6.25
CA ILE A 302 -12.78 -10.07 6.30
C ILE A 302 -11.27 -10.24 6.05
N GLY A 303 -10.67 -11.33 6.55
CA GLY A 303 -9.24 -11.62 6.31
C GLY A 303 -8.95 -11.87 4.83
N LEU A 304 -9.80 -12.66 4.17
CA LEU A 304 -9.66 -12.96 2.74
C LEU A 304 -9.96 -11.72 1.89
N ALA A 305 -10.94 -10.90 2.27
CA ALA A 305 -11.25 -9.63 1.60
C ALA A 305 -10.07 -8.64 1.70
N THR A 306 -9.52 -8.46 2.90
CA THR A 306 -8.35 -7.60 3.15
C THR A 306 -7.13 -8.09 2.37
N SER A 307 -6.87 -9.40 2.36
CA SER A 307 -5.80 -10.02 1.60
C SER A 307 -5.96 -9.77 0.10
N THR A 308 -7.14 -10.04 -0.45
CA THR A 308 -7.45 -9.83 -1.87
C THR A 308 -7.23 -8.37 -2.25
N PHE A 309 -7.78 -7.45 -1.48
CA PHE A 309 -7.64 -6.02 -1.72
C PHE A 309 -6.17 -5.58 -1.76
N TYR A 310 -5.39 -5.92 -0.72
CA TYR A 310 -3.99 -5.53 -0.65
C TYR A 310 -3.14 -6.19 -1.75
N MET A 311 -3.43 -7.44 -2.11
CA MET A 311 -2.71 -8.13 -3.18
C MET A 311 -2.86 -7.39 -4.51
N PHE A 312 -4.05 -6.95 -4.86
CA PHE A 312 -4.31 -6.19 -6.09
C PHE A 312 -3.73 -4.78 -6.04
N ALA A 313 -3.85 -4.07 -4.91
CA ALA A 313 -3.26 -2.75 -4.74
C ALA A 313 -1.73 -2.76 -4.88
N ASP A 314 -1.07 -3.75 -4.25
CA ASP A 314 0.38 -3.89 -4.32
C ASP A 314 0.84 -4.41 -5.69
N LEU A 315 0.06 -5.28 -6.33
CA LEU A 315 0.35 -5.73 -7.69
C LEU A 315 0.39 -4.53 -8.65
N GLY A 316 -0.61 -3.64 -8.56
CA GLY A 316 -0.65 -2.41 -9.35
C GLY A 316 0.56 -1.52 -9.09
N ALA A 317 0.85 -1.24 -7.81
CA ALA A 317 1.98 -0.40 -7.42
C ALA A 317 3.34 -1.03 -7.73
N GLY A 318 3.46 -2.36 -7.66
CA GLY A 318 4.71 -3.10 -7.88
C GLY A 318 5.05 -3.35 -9.34
N ILE A 319 4.04 -3.69 -10.17
CA ILE A 319 4.25 -3.92 -11.62
C ILE A 319 4.30 -2.59 -12.38
N GLY A 320 3.62 -1.56 -11.86
CA GLY A 320 3.53 -0.25 -12.49
C GLY A 320 4.88 0.29 -12.97
N PRO A 321 5.89 0.45 -12.10
CA PRO A 321 7.18 1.03 -12.49
C PRO A 321 7.87 0.26 -13.62
N PHE A 322 7.73 -1.07 -13.64
CA PHE A 322 8.30 -1.91 -14.69
C PHE A 322 7.64 -1.61 -16.05
N ILE A 323 6.30 -1.64 -16.12
CA ILE A 323 5.56 -1.34 -17.36
C ILE A 323 5.85 0.09 -17.82
N LEU A 324 5.81 1.05 -16.90
CA LEU A 324 5.99 2.46 -17.21
C LEU A 324 7.42 2.78 -17.67
N GLY A 325 8.41 2.05 -17.15
CA GLY A 325 9.80 2.16 -17.58
C GLY A 325 10.00 1.87 -19.08
N PHE A 326 9.20 0.96 -19.65
CA PHE A 326 9.21 0.72 -21.11
C PHE A 326 8.50 1.81 -21.90
N ILE A 327 7.53 2.51 -21.31
CA ILE A 327 6.72 3.51 -21.99
C ILE A 327 7.43 4.87 -22.03
N ILE A 328 8.15 5.23 -20.94
CA ILE A 328 8.83 6.53 -20.80
C ILE A 328 9.75 6.90 -21.98
N PRO A 329 10.59 5.99 -22.55
CA PRO A 329 11.46 6.35 -23.66
C PRO A 329 10.72 6.85 -24.90
N PHE A 330 9.46 6.43 -25.10
CA PHE A 330 8.66 6.79 -26.27
C PHE A 330 7.87 8.08 -26.08
N ILE A 331 7.33 8.34 -24.87
CA ILE A 331 6.43 9.47 -24.63
C ILE A 331 7.03 10.55 -23.71
N GLY A 332 8.09 10.23 -22.97
CA GLY A 332 8.68 11.13 -21.97
C GLY A 332 7.82 11.25 -20.69
N TYR A 333 8.39 11.93 -19.67
CA TYR A 333 7.77 11.99 -18.33
C TYR A 333 6.50 12.84 -18.29
N ARG A 334 6.42 13.94 -19.04
CA ARG A 334 5.25 14.83 -19.05
C ARG A 334 4.00 14.10 -19.52
N TYR A 335 4.11 13.44 -20.67
CA TYR A 335 3.00 12.66 -21.23
C TYR A 335 2.71 11.41 -20.42
N LEU A 336 3.70 10.82 -19.74
CA LEU A 336 3.49 9.72 -18.82
C LEU A 336 2.42 10.08 -17.78
N TYR A 337 2.54 11.23 -17.09
CA TYR A 337 1.56 11.64 -16.08
C TYR A 337 0.19 11.93 -16.66
N ILE A 338 0.11 12.48 -17.86
CA ILE A 338 -1.16 12.69 -18.57
C ILE A 338 -1.82 11.34 -18.88
N VAL A 339 -1.06 10.37 -19.39
CA VAL A 339 -1.55 9.00 -19.67
C VAL A 339 -2.00 8.32 -18.38
N MET A 340 -1.30 8.53 -17.26
CA MET A 340 -1.73 8.02 -15.96
C MET A 340 -3.02 8.71 -15.48
N GLY A 341 -3.21 9.99 -15.76
CA GLY A 341 -4.49 10.66 -15.55
C GLY A 341 -5.63 10.00 -16.35
N LEU A 342 -5.39 9.66 -17.62
CA LEU A 342 -6.35 8.91 -18.43
C LEU A 342 -6.64 7.51 -17.87
N LEU A 343 -5.61 6.81 -17.34
CA LEU A 343 -5.81 5.53 -16.66
C LEU A 343 -6.72 5.67 -15.42
N VAL A 344 -6.61 6.78 -14.68
CA VAL A 344 -7.51 7.03 -13.54
C VAL A 344 -8.94 7.36 -14.02
N ILE A 345 -9.12 7.98 -15.19
CA ILE A 345 -10.47 8.12 -15.81
C ILE A 345 -11.05 6.73 -16.12
N VAL A 346 -10.26 5.82 -16.68
CA VAL A 346 -10.67 4.42 -16.86
C VAL A 346 -11.04 3.77 -15.52
N SER A 347 -10.24 4.01 -14.46
CA SER A 347 -10.54 3.51 -13.10
C SER A 347 -11.86 4.05 -12.56
N LEU A 348 -12.19 5.32 -12.83
CA LEU A 348 -13.46 5.95 -12.47
C LEU A 348 -14.64 5.31 -13.22
N CYS A 349 -14.49 5.05 -14.51
CA CYS A 349 -15.48 4.31 -15.29
C CYS A 349 -15.67 2.88 -14.76
N VAL A 350 -14.58 2.18 -14.49
CA VAL A 350 -14.64 0.83 -13.90
C VAL A 350 -15.36 0.89 -12.56
N TYR A 351 -15.01 1.84 -11.67
CA TYR A 351 -15.69 2.04 -10.39
C TYR A 351 -17.21 2.22 -10.56
N TYR A 352 -17.63 3.08 -11.50
CA TYR A 352 -19.04 3.31 -11.78
C TYR A 352 -19.79 2.01 -12.14
N PHE A 353 -19.23 1.21 -13.06
CA PHE A 353 -19.89 -0.01 -13.52
C PHE A 353 -19.88 -1.15 -12.50
N VAL A 354 -18.79 -1.32 -11.76
CA VAL A 354 -18.63 -2.46 -10.85
C VAL A 354 -19.25 -2.22 -9.48
N HIS A 355 -19.36 -0.97 -9.03
CA HIS A 355 -19.81 -0.64 -7.68
C HIS A 355 -20.73 0.59 -7.62
N GLY A 356 -20.31 1.72 -8.15
CA GLY A 356 -20.95 3.03 -7.97
C GLY A 356 -22.43 3.07 -8.36
N LYS A 357 -22.82 2.43 -9.47
CA LYS A 357 -24.22 2.33 -9.92
C LYS A 357 -25.10 1.59 -8.92
N LYS A 358 -24.60 0.49 -8.34
CA LYS A 358 -25.34 -0.31 -7.35
C LYS A 358 -25.49 0.45 -6.02
N ALA A 359 -24.43 1.08 -5.55
CA ALA A 359 -24.42 1.88 -4.33
C ALA A 359 -25.42 3.07 -4.42
N SER A 360 -25.52 3.73 -5.57
CA SER A 360 -26.52 4.79 -5.79
C SER A 360 -27.96 4.27 -5.70
N GLN A 361 -28.24 3.07 -6.19
CA GLN A 361 -29.58 2.48 -6.14
C GLN A 361 -29.97 2.06 -4.72
N GLN A 362 -29.04 1.59 -3.90
CA GLN A 362 -29.28 1.25 -2.51
C GLN A 362 -29.60 2.49 -1.66
N GLN A 363 -28.91 3.63 -1.90
CA GLN A 363 -29.21 4.90 -1.22
C GLN A 363 -30.58 5.50 -1.55
N TYR A 364 -31.14 5.20 -2.71
CA TYR A 364 -32.47 5.69 -3.10
C TYR A 364 -33.62 4.87 -2.47
N ASN A 365 -33.34 3.67 -2.01
CA ASN A 365 -34.33 2.74 -1.45
C ASN A 365 -34.34 2.71 0.09
N THR A 366 -33.46 3.46 0.74
CA THR A 366 -33.43 3.71 2.21
C THR A 366 -33.87 5.12 2.53
#